data_35c3c21e6d277bb07b3212cfac3e0280
#
_entry.id   35c3c21e6d277bb07b3212cfac3e0280
#
_cell.length_a   1.000
_cell.length_b   1.000
_cell.length_c   1.000
_cell.angle_alpha   90.00
_cell.angle_beta   90.00
_cell.angle_gamma   90.00
#
_symmetry.space_group_name_H-M   'P 1'
#
loop_
_entity.id
_entity.type
_entity.pdbx_description
1 polymer ?
#
loop_
_entity_poly.entity_id
_entity_poly.type
_entity_poly.pdbx_seq_one_letter_code
_entity_poly.pdbx_strand_id
1 'polypeptide(L)'
;MKKIINGKKYDTDTAKELGCWDNGYLSNDFSYCEETLYRKKTGEYFLHGLGGALTQYSEKTWNGSTGGQVITPLTEYEANRWAEMHLTVDEYESIFGEVEE
;
A
#
# COMPACT_ATOMS: atom_id res chain seq x y z
N MET A 1 -1.58 10.55 5.64
CA MET A 1 -0.69 11.06 4.58
C MET A 1 -1.52 11.55 3.40
N LYS A 2 -1.13 12.64 2.80
CA LYS A 2 -1.77 13.21 1.61
C LYS A 2 -0.73 13.46 0.54
N LYS A 3 -1.09 13.27 -0.71
CA LYS A 3 -0.21 13.59 -1.84
C LYS A 3 -1.00 13.94 -3.07
N ILE A 4 -0.47 14.86 -3.87
CA ILE A 4 -1.00 15.18 -5.20
C ILE A 4 -0.11 14.50 -6.23
N ILE A 5 -0.71 13.67 -7.08
CA ILE A 5 0.00 12.93 -8.13
C ILE A 5 -0.80 13.09 -9.41
N ASN A 6 -0.17 13.64 -10.46
CA ASN A 6 -0.82 13.91 -11.75
C ASN A 6 -2.13 14.70 -11.61
N GLY A 7 -2.14 15.69 -10.71
CA GLY A 7 -3.29 16.56 -10.49
C GLY A 7 -4.42 15.94 -9.64
N LYS A 8 -4.24 14.72 -9.15
CA LYS A 8 -5.23 14.05 -8.31
C LYS A 8 -4.75 13.94 -6.88
N LYS A 9 -5.67 14.07 -5.93
CA LYS A 9 -5.37 13.98 -4.51
C LYS A 9 -5.52 12.54 -4.01
N TYR A 10 -4.55 12.07 -3.23
CA TYR A 10 -4.54 10.77 -2.57
C TYR A 10 -4.35 11.01 -1.09
N ASP A 11 -5.34 10.61 -0.28
CA ASP A 11 -5.38 10.91 1.15
C ASP A 11 -5.81 9.67 1.93
N THR A 12 -4.91 9.16 2.78
CA THR A 12 -5.20 7.97 3.59
C THR A 12 -6.24 8.21 4.66
N ASP A 13 -6.51 9.48 5.02
CA ASP A 13 -7.52 9.80 6.05
C ASP A 13 -8.95 9.79 5.49
N THR A 14 -9.12 10.04 4.19
CA THR A 14 -10.45 10.10 3.56
C THR A 14 -10.78 8.89 2.72
N ALA A 15 -9.78 8.11 2.31
CA ALA A 15 -9.98 6.90 1.53
C ALA A 15 -10.34 5.73 2.46
N LYS A 16 -11.00 4.71 1.89
CA LYS A 16 -11.33 3.49 2.62
C LYS A 16 -10.16 2.53 2.59
N GLU A 17 -9.70 2.10 3.75
CA GLU A 17 -8.70 1.05 3.86
C GLU A 17 -9.35 -0.29 3.52
N LEU A 18 -8.75 -1.03 2.59
CA LEU A 18 -9.28 -2.30 2.12
C LEU A 18 -8.53 -3.50 2.70
N GLY A 19 -7.23 -3.40 2.88
CA GLY A 19 -6.41 -4.47 3.42
C GLY A 19 -4.99 -4.01 3.66
N CYS A 20 -4.28 -4.76 4.51
CA CYS A 20 -2.93 -4.43 4.93
C CYS A 20 -2.06 -5.69 4.92
N TRP A 21 -0.79 -5.52 4.61
CA TRP A 21 0.19 -6.59 4.62
C TRP A 21 1.52 -6.06 5.16
N ASP A 22 2.23 -6.91 5.89
CA ASP A 22 3.61 -6.62 6.28
C ASP A 22 4.48 -7.85 6.02
N ASN A 23 5.79 -7.64 5.99
CA ASN A 23 6.74 -8.71 5.65
C ASN A 23 7.21 -9.56 6.84
N GLY A 24 6.58 -9.41 8.02
CA GLY A 24 6.85 -10.25 9.19
C GLY A 24 8.00 -9.78 10.07
N TYR A 25 8.79 -8.79 9.66
CA TYR A 25 9.82 -8.22 10.54
C TYR A 25 9.16 -7.34 11.61
N LEU A 26 9.90 -7.07 12.69
CA LEU A 26 9.43 -6.13 13.71
C LEU A 26 9.44 -4.71 13.16
N SER A 27 8.52 -3.88 13.62
CA SER A 27 8.33 -2.53 13.08
C SER A 27 9.54 -1.61 13.26
N ASN A 28 10.45 -1.93 14.17
CA ASN A 28 11.70 -1.18 14.38
C ASN A 28 12.89 -1.75 13.62
N ASP A 29 12.70 -2.82 12.84
CA ASP A 29 13.76 -3.41 12.03
C ASP A 29 13.95 -2.58 10.74
N PHE A 30 15.18 -2.39 10.31
CA PHE A 30 15.49 -1.67 9.07
C PHE A 30 14.91 -2.35 7.83
N SER A 31 14.62 -3.64 7.91
CA SER A 31 14.01 -4.41 6.81
C SER A 31 12.49 -4.49 6.90
N TYR A 32 11.86 -3.89 7.92
CA TYR A 32 10.40 -3.89 8.05
C TYR A 32 9.76 -3.15 6.88
N CYS A 33 8.68 -3.72 6.35
CA CYS A 33 7.93 -3.12 5.27
C CYS A 33 6.46 -3.46 5.44
N GLU A 34 5.59 -2.46 5.30
CA GLU A 34 4.15 -2.71 5.27
C GLU A 34 3.50 -1.96 4.11
N GLU A 35 2.41 -2.53 3.62
CA GLU A 35 1.64 -1.95 2.53
C GLU A 35 0.16 -2.02 2.87
N THR A 36 -0.57 -0.95 2.57
CA THR A 36 -2.01 -0.87 2.79
C THR A 36 -2.70 -0.44 1.51
N LEU A 37 -3.70 -1.21 1.10
CA LEU A 37 -4.49 -0.91 -0.09
C LEU A 37 -5.68 -0.04 0.30
N TYR A 38 -5.87 1.04 -0.45
CA TYR A 38 -6.97 1.99 -0.26
C TYR A 38 -7.80 2.14 -1.52
N ARG A 39 -9.06 2.50 -1.34
CA ARG A 39 -9.93 2.92 -2.43
C ARG A 39 -10.53 4.29 -2.09
N LYS A 40 -10.40 5.23 -3.02
CA LYS A 40 -10.99 6.56 -2.91
C LYS A 40 -12.51 6.50 -3.08
N LYS A 41 -13.22 7.50 -2.62
CA LYS A 41 -14.67 7.63 -2.86
C LYS A 41 -15.01 7.65 -4.34
N THR A 42 -14.08 8.08 -5.18
CA THR A 42 -14.22 8.07 -6.64
C THR A 42 -14.07 6.68 -7.26
N GLY A 43 -13.68 5.67 -6.48
CA GLY A 43 -13.45 4.31 -6.96
C GLY A 43 -12.02 3.99 -7.35
N GLU A 44 -11.13 4.98 -7.36
CA GLU A 44 -9.71 4.78 -7.69
C GLU A 44 -8.97 4.12 -6.55
N TYR A 45 -8.00 3.26 -6.89
CA TYR A 45 -7.18 2.53 -5.92
C TYR A 45 -5.81 3.16 -5.77
N PHE A 46 -5.24 3.03 -4.59
CA PHE A 46 -3.83 3.35 -4.38
C PHE A 46 -3.26 2.52 -3.24
N LEU A 47 -1.95 2.41 -3.23
CA LEU A 47 -1.20 1.68 -2.22
C LEU A 47 -0.40 2.69 -1.40
N HIS A 48 -0.48 2.58 -0.07
CA HIS A 48 0.40 3.30 0.83
C HIS A 48 1.43 2.30 1.36
N GLY A 49 2.68 2.49 1.00
CA GLY A 49 3.78 1.66 1.46
C GLY A 49 4.69 2.44 2.39
N LEU A 50 5.20 1.78 3.41
CA LEU A 50 6.22 2.35 4.27
C LEU A 50 7.22 1.25 4.66
N GLY A 51 8.42 1.67 5.00
CA GLY A 51 9.44 0.72 5.39
C GLY A 51 10.68 1.37 5.93
N GLY A 52 11.57 0.55 6.50
CA GLY A 52 12.83 0.97 7.06
C GLY A 52 13.88 1.29 5.99
N ALA A 53 15.09 1.61 6.46
CA ALA A 53 16.19 2.07 5.60
C ALA A 53 16.66 1.02 4.58
N LEU A 54 16.38 -0.25 4.81
CA LEU A 54 16.77 -1.36 3.93
C LEU A 54 15.64 -1.85 3.02
N THR A 55 14.55 -1.09 2.89
CA THR A 55 13.40 -1.47 2.06
C THR A 55 13.30 -0.61 0.81
N GLN A 56 12.40 -1.02 -0.10
CA GLN A 56 12.09 -0.25 -1.31
C GLN A 56 11.48 1.12 -1.01
N TYR A 57 11.00 1.35 0.23
CA TYR A 57 10.41 2.61 0.65
C TYR A 57 11.39 3.54 1.34
N SER A 58 12.67 3.15 1.42
CA SER A 58 13.70 3.98 2.03
C SER A 58 13.90 5.28 1.27
N GLU A 59 14.28 6.33 2.00
CA GLU A 59 14.67 7.60 1.42
C GLU A 59 16.18 7.77 1.59
N LYS A 60 16.83 8.26 0.54
CA LYS A 60 18.28 8.53 0.59
C LYS A 60 18.54 9.83 1.30
N THR A 61 19.56 9.81 2.15
CA THR A 61 20.09 10.99 2.81
C THR A 61 21.53 11.23 2.31
N TRP A 62 22.12 12.39 2.65
CA TRP A 62 23.47 12.69 2.22
C TRP A 62 24.52 11.70 2.74
N ASN A 63 24.23 10.98 3.81
CA ASN A 63 25.16 10.02 4.43
C ASN A 63 24.62 8.59 4.52
N GLY A 64 23.58 8.25 3.75
CA GLY A 64 23.02 6.89 3.77
C GLY A 64 21.55 6.84 3.38
N SER A 65 20.79 6.06 4.14
CA SER A 65 19.35 5.88 3.92
C SER A 65 18.60 5.94 5.23
N THR A 66 17.34 6.36 5.16
CA THR A 66 16.40 6.35 6.27
C THR A 66 15.10 5.69 5.82
N GLY A 67 14.22 5.35 6.76
CA GLY A 67 12.87 4.87 6.43
C GLY A 67 12.06 5.94 5.72
N GLY A 68 11.05 5.51 4.97
CA GLY A 68 10.20 6.41 4.22
C GLY A 68 8.85 5.80 3.95
N GLN A 69 8.00 6.57 3.26
CA GLN A 69 6.67 6.13 2.85
C GLN A 69 6.33 6.70 1.47
N VAL A 70 5.52 5.96 0.72
CA VAL A 70 5.17 6.29 -0.66
C VAL A 70 3.69 5.99 -0.89
N ILE A 71 3.01 6.86 -1.62
CA ILE A 71 1.68 6.58 -2.19
C ILE A 71 1.86 6.24 -3.66
N THR A 72 1.34 5.10 -4.08
CA THR A 72 1.40 4.63 -5.47
C THR A 72 -0.01 4.43 -5.99
N PRO A 73 -0.47 5.24 -6.97
CA PRO A 73 -1.75 4.99 -7.62
C PRO A 73 -1.73 3.63 -8.32
N LEU A 74 -2.82 2.89 -8.20
CA LEU A 74 -2.96 1.57 -8.83
C LEU A 74 -4.16 1.55 -9.77
N THR A 75 -4.04 0.80 -10.85
CA THR A 75 -5.20 0.39 -11.63
C THR A 75 -5.98 -0.67 -10.86
N GLU A 76 -7.21 -0.94 -11.27
CA GLU A 76 -8.00 -2.03 -10.67
C GLU A 76 -7.28 -3.37 -10.83
N TYR A 77 -6.67 -3.62 -11.99
CA TYR A 77 -5.87 -4.82 -12.23
C TYR A 77 -4.70 -4.95 -11.24
N GLU A 78 -3.98 -3.86 -11.03
CA GLU A 78 -2.85 -3.85 -10.08
C GLU A 78 -3.33 -4.08 -8.64
N ALA A 79 -4.46 -3.47 -8.27
CA ALA A 79 -5.06 -3.67 -6.95
C ALA A 79 -5.48 -5.13 -6.74
N ASN A 80 -6.09 -5.75 -7.75
CA ASN A 80 -6.44 -7.18 -7.73
C ASN A 80 -5.20 -8.06 -7.53
N ARG A 81 -4.13 -7.78 -8.28
CA ARG A 81 -2.88 -8.56 -8.19
C ARG A 81 -2.25 -8.46 -6.81
N TRP A 82 -2.22 -7.26 -6.25
CA TRP A 82 -1.70 -7.06 -4.90
C TRP A 82 -2.51 -7.86 -3.87
N ALA A 83 -3.84 -7.80 -3.98
CA ALA A 83 -4.73 -8.51 -3.06
C ALA A 83 -4.59 -10.04 -3.18
N GLU A 84 -4.43 -10.55 -4.40
CA GLU A 84 -4.17 -11.99 -4.62
C GLU A 84 -2.89 -12.44 -3.91
N MET A 85 -1.86 -11.60 -3.92
CA MET A 85 -0.55 -11.93 -3.34
C MET A 85 -0.53 -11.83 -1.82
N HIS A 86 -1.31 -10.94 -1.23
CA HIS A 86 -1.10 -10.54 0.16
C HIS A 86 -2.29 -10.76 1.10
N LEU A 87 -3.50 -10.87 0.58
CA LEU A 87 -4.70 -10.99 1.39
C LEU A 87 -5.22 -12.43 1.43
N THR A 88 -6.04 -12.72 2.44
CA THR A 88 -6.76 -13.99 2.50
C THR A 88 -7.87 -14.02 1.45
N VAL A 89 -8.40 -15.21 1.17
CA VAL A 89 -9.54 -15.37 0.25
C VAL A 89 -10.74 -14.54 0.72
N ASP A 90 -11.05 -14.59 2.02
CA ASP A 90 -12.19 -13.85 2.56
C ASP A 90 -11.99 -12.34 2.42
N GLU A 91 -10.79 -11.83 2.68
CA GLU A 91 -10.48 -10.42 2.49
C GLU A 91 -10.58 -10.00 1.03
N TYR A 92 -10.03 -10.81 0.13
CA TYR A 92 -10.10 -10.55 -1.31
C TYR A 92 -11.56 -10.49 -1.77
N GLU A 93 -12.36 -11.47 -1.41
CA GLU A 93 -13.75 -11.54 -1.83
C GLU A 93 -14.61 -10.42 -1.23
N SER A 94 -14.27 -9.94 -0.04
CA SER A 94 -14.97 -8.80 0.56
C SER A 94 -14.73 -7.49 -0.21
N ILE A 95 -13.61 -7.41 -0.94
CA ILE A 95 -13.25 -6.22 -1.74
C ILE A 95 -13.78 -6.33 -3.16
N PHE A 96 -13.55 -7.46 -3.82
CA PHE A 96 -13.76 -7.64 -5.26
C PHE A 96 -14.93 -8.55 -5.61
N GLY A 97 -15.52 -9.25 -4.63
CA GLY A 97 -16.59 -10.19 -4.85
C GLY A 97 -16.10 -11.63 -4.98
N GLU A 98 -17.04 -12.56 -4.99
CA GLU A 98 -16.73 -13.98 -5.10
C GLU A 98 -16.02 -14.31 -6.41
N VAL A 99 -15.09 -15.26 -6.31
CA VAL A 99 -14.31 -15.73 -7.46
C VAL A 99 -14.72 -17.16 -7.76
N GLU A 100 -14.90 -17.47 -9.04
CA GLU A 100 -15.21 -18.82 -9.49
C GLU A 100 -14.02 -19.76 -9.25
N GLU A 101 -14.35 -20.98 -8.92
CA GLU A 101 -13.34 -22.04 -8.76
C GLU A 101 -12.74 -22.45 -10.10
#